data_511f0604007293b277d706626839e5ce
#
_entry.id   511f0604007293b277d706626839e5ce
#
_cell.length_a   1.000
_cell.length_b   1.000
_cell.length_c   1.000
_cell.angle_alpha   90.00
_cell.angle_beta   90.00
_cell.angle_gamma   90.00
#
_symmetry.space_group_name_H-M   'P 1'
#
loop_
_entity.id
_entity.type
_entity.pdbx_description
1 polymer ?
#
loop_
_entity_poly.entity_id
_entity_poly.type
_entity_poly.pdbx_seq_one_letter_code
_entity_poly.pdbx_strand_id
1 'polypeptide(L)'
;MITRRQVLQYSAFAAGAYLLPAHPFLRQAQAVALLSNVGLLSDPALQPKFVELAPNALDPAFLFKDLNSDGHPSKLPNFNIRVSETEQQTGLINPKNAKKLWTRVWGYGNKTVSWPGQTIQVVSSSAGGADETLVRWRNELKSRQHLLPLDTNLHWCYSLHGEHSANGVDYRQFSVRENGVPISTHLHGGNSDFQFDGNPEFFYSPYATVKGPQWDFVEGGFTDRFHYNNAVPANHLWYHDHALGITRLNVYAGLAGQYFVRDEFDTGRQDNPLNLPAYPYELAYLIQDRMFTEKGALFYPAFPGDPAYADFITGEGAILPPELFPNGGPTALAEFFGDHIVVNGKIWPKANVETRHYRVRLVNGCDARFMVLQFVAVATHVTDPEHPSAGAPLPFWVIGSDQGLGTPR
;
A
#
# COMPACT_ATOMS: atom_id res chain seq x y z
N MET A 1 -24.52 -15.63 -14.64
CA MET A 1 -24.21 -15.39 -13.22
C MET A 1 -23.99 -13.89 -13.00
N ILE A 2 -24.67 -13.30 -12.04
CA ILE A 2 -24.48 -11.88 -11.71
C ILE A 2 -23.12 -11.78 -11.00
N THR A 3 -22.22 -10.95 -11.50
CA THR A 3 -20.91 -10.76 -10.90
C THR A 3 -21.04 -9.93 -9.60
N ARG A 4 -20.15 -10.14 -8.62
CA ARG A 4 -20.08 -9.36 -7.37
C ARG A 4 -20.09 -7.84 -7.63
N ARG A 5 -19.50 -7.40 -8.72
CA ARG A 5 -19.51 -6.02 -9.19
C ARG A 5 -20.90 -5.56 -9.66
N GLN A 6 -21.61 -6.39 -10.39
CA GLN A 6 -22.99 -6.11 -10.77
C GLN A 6 -23.89 -6.06 -9.54
N VAL A 7 -23.65 -6.91 -8.53
CA VAL A 7 -24.32 -6.84 -7.23
C VAL A 7 -24.02 -5.51 -6.55
N LEU A 8 -22.77 -5.05 -6.51
CA LEU A 8 -22.41 -3.74 -5.95
C LEU A 8 -23.02 -2.58 -6.75
N GLN A 9 -23.08 -2.68 -8.06
CA GLN A 9 -23.72 -1.68 -8.91
C GLN A 9 -25.24 -1.66 -8.76
N TYR A 10 -25.88 -2.83 -8.62
CA TYR A 10 -27.33 -2.94 -8.47
C TYR A 10 -27.79 -2.67 -7.02
N SER A 11 -27.01 -3.05 -6.01
CA SER A 11 -27.31 -2.70 -4.62
C SER A 11 -27.17 -1.20 -4.35
N ALA A 12 -26.21 -0.53 -5.00
CA ALA A 12 -26.13 0.93 -4.96
C ALA A 12 -27.39 1.62 -5.54
N PHE A 13 -28.01 1.00 -6.55
CA PHE A 13 -29.29 1.49 -7.11
C PHE A 13 -30.51 1.21 -6.22
N ALA A 14 -30.52 0.04 -5.57
CA ALA A 14 -31.65 -0.38 -4.73
C ALA A 14 -31.62 0.28 -3.33
N ALA A 15 -30.45 0.41 -2.73
CA ALA A 15 -30.28 1.01 -1.39
C ALA A 15 -30.57 2.52 -1.37
N GLY A 16 -30.29 3.23 -2.47
CA GLY A 16 -30.66 4.64 -2.63
C GLY A 16 -32.15 4.91 -2.49
N ALA A 17 -33.00 3.90 -2.69
CA ALA A 17 -34.46 4.04 -2.59
C ALA A 17 -35.04 3.83 -1.18
N TYR A 18 -34.30 3.14 -0.28
CA TYR A 18 -34.86 2.70 1.02
C TYR A 18 -34.41 3.51 2.25
N LEU A 19 -33.35 4.29 2.17
CA LEU A 19 -32.67 4.84 3.37
C LEU A 19 -33.04 6.28 3.74
N LEU A 20 -34.06 6.87 3.14
CA LEU A 20 -34.31 8.27 3.41
C LEU A 20 -35.64 8.50 4.15
N PRO A 21 -35.73 9.36 5.22
CA PRO A 21 -37.01 9.72 5.85
C PRO A 21 -37.89 10.55 4.91
N ALA A 22 -39.13 10.37 5.02
CA ALA A 22 -40.36 11.03 4.53
C ALA A 22 -40.42 11.97 3.29
N HIS A 23 -39.35 12.32 2.62
CA HIS A 23 -39.37 13.10 1.38
C HIS A 23 -38.64 12.37 0.25
N PRO A 24 -39.37 11.66 -0.62
CA PRO A 24 -38.79 10.81 -1.67
C PRO A 24 -37.91 11.56 -2.68
N PHE A 25 -38.19 12.84 -2.94
CA PHE A 25 -37.41 13.65 -3.89
C PHE A 25 -36.04 14.05 -3.41
N LEU A 26 -35.87 14.39 -2.13
CA LEU A 26 -34.57 14.74 -1.54
C LEU A 26 -33.63 13.52 -1.47
N ARG A 27 -34.20 12.35 -1.29
CA ARG A 27 -33.54 11.07 -1.22
C ARG A 27 -32.94 10.66 -2.55
N GLN A 28 -33.74 10.73 -3.60
CA GLN A 28 -33.33 10.40 -4.95
C GLN A 28 -32.23 11.35 -5.45
N ALA A 29 -32.31 12.63 -5.11
CA ALA A 29 -31.32 13.63 -5.48
C ALA A 29 -29.98 13.43 -4.75
N GLN A 30 -29.99 13.06 -3.46
CA GLN A 30 -28.77 12.77 -2.70
C GLN A 30 -28.10 11.46 -3.16
N ALA A 31 -28.88 10.40 -3.42
CA ALA A 31 -28.36 9.15 -3.95
C ALA A 31 -27.75 9.33 -5.35
N VAL A 32 -28.42 10.08 -6.21
CA VAL A 32 -27.92 10.42 -7.56
C VAL A 32 -26.68 11.32 -7.48
N ALA A 33 -26.63 12.27 -6.55
CA ALA A 33 -25.44 13.11 -6.33
C ALA A 33 -24.24 12.32 -5.79
N LEU A 34 -24.47 11.36 -4.89
CA LEU A 34 -23.42 10.47 -4.38
C LEU A 34 -22.90 9.53 -5.50
N LEU A 35 -23.80 8.94 -6.28
CA LEU A 35 -23.42 8.10 -7.43
C LEU A 35 -22.72 8.90 -8.54
N SER A 36 -23.09 10.16 -8.75
CA SER A 36 -22.43 11.03 -9.74
C SER A 36 -21.00 11.43 -9.35
N ASN A 37 -20.68 11.43 -8.06
CA ASN A 37 -19.34 11.76 -7.57
C ASN A 37 -18.38 10.58 -7.58
N VAL A 38 -18.87 9.33 -7.49
CA VAL A 38 -18.04 8.12 -7.51
C VAL A 38 -17.58 7.77 -8.93
N GLY A 39 -18.37 8.12 -9.96
CA GLY A 39 -18.12 7.70 -11.35
C GLY A 39 -18.33 6.20 -11.55
N LEU A 40 -18.20 5.75 -12.80
CA LEU A 40 -18.24 4.33 -13.13
C LEU A 40 -16.90 3.69 -12.79
N LEU A 41 -16.94 2.45 -12.27
CA LEU A 41 -15.73 1.68 -11.97
C LEU A 41 -15.11 1.11 -13.24
N SER A 42 -13.78 1.06 -13.29
CA SER A 42 -13.03 0.36 -14.34
C SER A 42 -13.45 -1.10 -14.39
N ASP A 43 -13.72 -1.65 -15.57
CA ASP A 43 -14.02 -3.08 -15.73
C ASP A 43 -12.71 -3.87 -15.91
N PRO A 44 -12.35 -4.77 -14.97
CA PRO A 44 -11.12 -5.56 -15.07
C PRO A 44 -11.10 -6.48 -16.30
N ALA A 45 -12.27 -6.89 -16.82
CA ALA A 45 -12.36 -7.70 -18.05
C ALA A 45 -12.00 -6.89 -19.31
N LEU A 46 -12.11 -5.56 -19.26
CA LEU A 46 -11.80 -4.67 -20.38
C LEU A 46 -10.39 -4.07 -20.28
N GLN A 47 -9.63 -4.39 -19.23
CA GLN A 47 -8.28 -3.91 -19.05
C GLN A 47 -7.24 -4.89 -19.60
N PRO A 48 -6.13 -4.39 -20.18
CA PRO A 48 -5.09 -5.25 -20.74
C PRO A 48 -4.41 -6.07 -19.65
N LYS A 49 -4.25 -7.37 -19.91
CA LYS A 49 -3.49 -8.28 -19.06
C LYS A 49 -2.21 -8.70 -19.76
N PHE A 50 -1.09 -8.78 -19.02
CA PHE A 50 0.22 -9.24 -19.51
C PHE A 50 0.79 -8.42 -20.68
N VAL A 51 0.47 -7.12 -20.74
CA VAL A 51 0.97 -6.16 -21.73
C VAL A 51 2.14 -5.36 -21.17
N GLU A 52 1.95 -4.74 -20.01
CA GLU A 52 2.99 -3.96 -19.34
C GLU A 52 4.07 -4.89 -18.75
N LEU A 53 5.32 -4.42 -18.71
CA LEU A 53 6.39 -5.14 -18.01
C LEU A 53 6.28 -4.90 -16.50
N ALA A 54 6.48 -5.96 -15.71
CA ALA A 54 6.62 -5.86 -14.26
C ALA A 54 7.94 -5.15 -13.94
N PRO A 55 7.92 -3.98 -13.29
CA PRO A 55 9.16 -3.39 -12.80
C PRO A 55 9.80 -4.32 -11.76
N ASN A 56 11.10 -4.57 -11.87
CA ASN A 56 11.82 -5.30 -10.83
C ASN A 56 12.29 -4.32 -9.75
N ALA A 57 11.87 -4.51 -8.52
CA ALA A 57 12.27 -3.63 -7.42
C ALA A 57 13.77 -3.67 -7.10
N LEU A 58 14.49 -4.69 -7.59
CA LEU A 58 15.94 -4.83 -7.47
C LEU A 58 16.71 -4.23 -8.66
N ASP A 59 16.03 -3.60 -9.61
CA ASP A 59 16.72 -2.85 -10.66
C ASP A 59 17.61 -1.78 -10.03
N PRO A 60 18.92 -1.72 -10.35
CA PRO A 60 19.83 -0.71 -9.79
C PRO A 60 19.36 0.74 -9.98
N ALA A 61 18.61 1.02 -11.04
CA ALA A 61 18.02 2.34 -11.26
C ALA A 61 16.84 2.64 -10.30
N PHE A 62 16.28 1.62 -9.68
CA PHE A 62 15.17 1.72 -8.73
C PHE A 62 15.61 1.62 -7.27
N LEU A 63 16.89 1.46 -6.99
CA LEU A 63 17.41 1.50 -5.62
C LEU A 63 17.62 2.94 -5.16
N PHE A 64 17.31 3.20 -3.88
CA PHE A 64 17.75 4.45 -3.26
C PHE A 64 19.27 4.49 -3.19
N LYS A 65 19.82 5.66 -3.48
CA LYS A 65 21.26 5.91 -3.28
C LYS A 65 21.52 6.30 -1.83
N ASP A 66 22.44 5.60 -1.21
CA ASP A 66 22.98 5.99 0.10
C ASP A 66 23.72 7.33 -0.01
N LEU A 67 23.30 8.32 0.78
CA LEU A 67 23.86 9.67 0.77
C LEU A 67 25.28 9.75 1.35
N ASN A 68 25.66 8.75 2.15
CA ASN A 68 26.97 8.66 2.76
C ASN A 68 27.95 7.78 1.95
N SER A 69 27.47 7.14 0.88
CA SER A 69 28.32 6.27 0.05
C SER A 69 29.22 7.09 -0.86
N ASP A 70 30.49 6.76 -0.83
CA ASP A 70 31.55 7.22 -1.74
C ASP A 70 31.86 6.22 -2.86
N GLY A 71 30.97 5.26 -3.08
CA GLY A 71 31.13 4.12 -3.99
C GLY A 71 31.38 2.80 -3.25
N HIS A 72 31.54 2.85 -1.94
CA HIS A 72 31.62 1.71 -1.05
C HIS A 72 30.46 1.71 -0.05
N PRO A 73 30.11 0.56 0.58
CA PRO A 73 29.14 0.54 1.66
C PRO A 73 29.55 1.50 2.79
N SER A 74 28.66 2.42 3.15
CA SER A 74 28.95 3.37 4.22
C SER A 74 28.83 2.73 5.59
N LYS A 75 29.55 3.29 6.57
CA LYS A 75 29.43 2.87 7.98
C LYS A 75 28.11 3.28 8.62
N LEU A 76 27.35 4.15 7.99
CA LEU A 76 25.99 4.53 8.37
C LEU A 76 25.23 4.89 7.10
N PRO A 77 24.57 3.92 6.45
CA PRO A 77 23.70 4.19 5.30
C PRO A 77 22.65 5.24 5.64
N ASN A 78 22.52 6.25 4.80
CA ASN A 78 21.65 7.39 5.05
C ASN A 78 20.76 7.68 3.83
N PHE A 79 19.48 7.69 4.08
CA PHE A 79 18.47 7.93 3.04
C PHE A 79 17.58 9.11 3.43
N ASN A 80 17.29 9.98 2.47
CA ASN A 80 16.39 11.10 2.65
C ASN A 80 15.20 10.91 1.71
N ILE A 81 14.10 10.49 2.28
CA ILE A 81 12.91 10.05 1.56
C ILE A 81 11.75 10.99 1.90
N ARG A 82 11.05 11.46 0.88
CA ARG A 82 9.84 12.23 1.04
C ARG A 82 8.61 11.42 0.67
N VAL A 83 7.53 11.69 1.35
CA VAL A 83 6.18 11.27 0.97
C VAL A 83 5.53 12.42 0.22
N SER A 84 5.06 12.17 -0.98
CA SER A 84 4.42 13.20 -1.81
C SER A 84 3.46 12.56 -2.80
N GLU A 85 2.69 13.40 -3.47
CA GLU A 85 1.74 13.01 -4.50
C GLU A 85 2.38 13.01 -5.88
N THR A 86 1.94 12.07 -6.73
CA THR A 86 2.34 11.97 -8.13
C THR A 86 1.23 11.36 -8.99
N GLU A 87 1.38 11.45 -10.29
CA GLU A 87 0.58 10.69 -11.25
C GLU A 87 1.42 9.58 -11.86
N GLN A 88 0.85 8.39 -11.94
CA GLN A 88 1.54 7.20 -12.44
C GLN A 88 0.68 6.45 -13.44
N GLN A 89 1.31 5.97 -14.50
CA GLN A 89 0.68 5.10 -15.47
C GLN A 89 0.77 3.65 -14.97
N THR A 90 -0.39 3.06 -14.63
CA THR A 90 -0.47 1.73 -14.02
C THR A 90 -0.72 0.59 -15.01
N GLY A 91 -0.90 0.89 -16.30
CA GLY A 91 -1.32 -0.06 -17.33
C GLY A 91 -2.80 0.10 -17.71
N LEU A 92 -3.55 0.90 -16.95
CA LEU A 92 -4.96 1.16 -17.25
C LEU A 92 -5.13 1.91 -18.57
N ILE A 93 -6.17 1.54 -19.30
CA ILE A 93 -6.60 2.22 -20.52
C ILE A 93 -8.07 2.61 -20.44
N ASN A 94 -8.46 3.58 -21.23
CA ASN A 94 -9.87 3.84 -21.54
C ASN A 94 -10.31 2.83 -22.59
N PRO A 95 -11.25 1.90 -22.29
CA PRO A 95 -11.63 0.84 -23.21
C PRO A 95 -12.25 1.33 -24.54
N LYS A 96 -12.80 2.56 -24.55
CA LYS A 96 -13.45 3.14 -25.74
C LYS A 96 -12.45 3.61 -26.82
N ASN A 97 -11.23 3.96 -26.43
CA ASN A 97 -10.24 4.56 -27.35
C ASN A 97 -8.81 4.08 -27.12
N ALA A 98 -8.59 3.12 -26.22
CA ALA A 98 -7.29 2.54 -25.86
C ALA A 98 -6.24 3.54 -25.34
N LYS A 99 -6.63 4.78 -25.01
CA LYS A 99 -5.71 5.75 -24.42
C LYS A 99 -5.34 5.35 -23.01
N LYS A 100 -4.05 5.48 -22.69
CA LYS A 100 -3.51 5.26 -21.34
C LYS A 100 -4.15 6.24 -20.35
N LEU A 101 -4.52 5.72 -19.17
CA LEU A 101 -5.05 6.49 -18.06
C LEU A 101 -3.93 6.70 -17.03
N TRP A 102 -3.94 7.86 -16.40
CA TRP A 102 -3.05 8.20 -15.30
C TRP A 102 -3.78 8.06 -13.98
N THR A 103 -3.09 7.51 -13.02
CA THR A 103 -3.60 7.32 -11.66
C THR A 103 -2.86 8.24 -10.71
N ARG A 104 -3.59 9.09 -10.03
CA ARG A 104 -3.05 9.91 -8.95
C ARG A 104 -2.82 9.02 -7.74
N VAL A 105 -1.60 9.04 -7.21
CA VAL A 105 -1.16 8.19 -6.11
C VAL A 105 -0.27 8.98 -5.16
N TRP A 106 -0.09 8.48 -3.96
CA TRP A 106 1.01 8.88 -3.10
C TRP A 106 2.18 7.92 -3.27
N GLY A 107 3.36 8.38 -2.92
CA GLY A 107 4.54 7.55 -3.04
C GLY A 107 5.69 8.05 -2.20
N TYR A 108 6.68 7.18 -2.08
CA TYR A 108 7.96 7.50 -1.47
C TYR A 108 9.01 7.77 -2.55
N GLY A 109 9.92 8.69 -2.28
CA GLY A 109 11.02 8.97 -3.18
C GLY A 109 11.93 10.09 -2.70
N ASN A 110 12.93 10.43 -3.49
CA ASN A 110 13.80 11.57 -3.22
C ASN A 110 13.45 12.72 -4.16
N LYS A 111 14.00 12.76 -5.38
CA LYS A 111 13.68 13.78 -6.38
C LYS A 111 12.31 13.54 -7.00
N THR A 112 12.02 12.30 -7.34
CA THR A 112 10.70 11.82 -7.80
C THR A 112 10.16 10.82 -6.80
N VAL A 113 8.85 10.75 -6.68
CA VAL A 113 8.16 9.74 -5.88
C VAL A 113 7.47 8.75 -6.80
N SER A 114 7.30 7.52 -6.33
CA SER A 114 6.64 6.44 -7.07
C SER A 114 5.84 5.55 -6.14
N TRP A 115 4.91 4.82 -6.69
CA TRP A 115 4.20 3.72 -6.08
C TRP A 115 4.49 2.40 -6.83
N PRO A 116 5.07 1.40 -6.15
CA PRO A 116 5.72 1.49 -4.83
C PRO A 116 6.90 2.47 -4.83
N GLY A 117 7.33 2.86 -3.63
CA GLY A 117 8.57 3.61 -3.44
C GLY A 117 9.80 2.83 -3.89
N GLN A 118 10.89 3.54 -4.17
CA GLN A 118 12.16 2.92 -4.51
C GLN A 118 12.60 1.96 -3.39
N THR A 119 13.44 1.00 -3.73
CA THR A 119 13.94 -0.01 -2.81
C THR A 119 15.11 0.52 -1.99
N ILE A 120 15.08 0.28 -0.68
CA ILE A 120 16.25 0.40 0.20
C ILE A 120 16.97 -0.95 0.20
N GLN A 121 18.28 -0.96 -0.02
CA GLN A 121 19.10 -2.16 0.11
C GLN A 121 20.34 -1.84 0.95
N VAL A 122 20.54 -2.62 1.99
CA VAL A 122 21.66 -2.46 2.93
C VAL A 122 22.34 -3.80 3.19
N VAL A 123 23.50 -3.76 3.84
CA VAL A 123 24.27 -4.94 4.23
C VAL A 123 24.21 -5.10 5.75
N SER A 124 23.97 -6.32 6.21
CA SER A 124 23.99 -6.68 7.63
C SER A 124 25.35 -6.37 8.26
N SER A 125 25.34 -5.98 9.53
CA SER A 125 26.60 -5.76 10.28
C SER A 125 27.41 -7.05 10.42
N SER A 126 26.78 -8.21 10.46
CA SER A 126 27.48 -9.52 10.46
C SER A 126 28.30 -9.75 9.20
N ALA A 127 27.91 -9.17 8.08
CA ALA A 127 28.61 -9.24 6.79
C ALA A 127 29.51 -8.02 6.51
N GLY A 128 29.86 -7.25 7.55
CA GLY A 128 30.70 -6.06 7.44
C GLY A 128 29.97 -4.79 7.00
N GLY A 129 28.65 -4.80 6.99
CA GLY A 129 27.82 -3.62 6.84
C GLY A 129 27.77 -2.76 8.11
N ALA A 130 26.92 -1.75 8.12
CA ALA A 130 26.70 -0.88 9.26
C ALA A 130 25.75 -1.52 10.28
N ASP A 131 25.91 -1.19 11.56
CA ASP A 131 25.00 -1.65 12.62
C ASP A 131 23.60 -1.06 12.45
N GLU A 132 23.49 0.12 11.87
CA GLU A 132 22.25 0.85 11.69
C GLU A 132 22.13 1.46 10.29
N THR A 133 20.89 1.69 9.89
CA THR A 133 20.52 2.52 8.73
C THR A 133 19.73 3.73 9.22
N LEU A 134 20.12 4.90 8.77
CA LEU A 134 19.41 6.15 9.03
C LEU A 134 18.49 6.48 7.86
N VAL A 135 17.20 6.63 8.12
CA VAL A 135 16.24 7.08 7.12
C VAL A 135 15.48 8.30 7.62
N ARG A 136 15.56 9.37 6.86
CA ARG A 136 14.72 10.54 7.09
C ARG A 136 13.44 10.43 6.30
N TRP A 137 12.30 10.35 6.99
CA TRP A 137 10.96 10.32 6.40
C TRP A 137 10.29 11.69 6.45
N ARG A 138 10.17 12.36 5.31
CA ARG A 138 9.58 13.71 5.24
C ARG A 138 8.15 13.64 4.73
N ASN A 139 7.19 14.03 5.53
CA ASN A 139 5.83 14.21 5.08
C ASN A 139 5.70 15.54 4.32
N GLU A 140 5.64 15.45 3.00
CA GLU A 140 5.48 16.59 2.09
C GLU A 140 4.17 16.51 1.28
N LEU A 141 3.15 15.82 1.82
CA LEU A 141 1.81 15.78 1.24
C LEU A 141 1.18 17.18 1.35
N LYS A 142 0.96 17.81 0.21
CA LYS A 142 0.40 19.18 0.14
C LYS A 142 -1.12 19.20 0.08
N SER A 143 -1.75 18.04 -0.15
CA SER A 143 -3.20 17.95 -0.26
C SER A 143 -3.87 18.32 1.06
N ARG A 144 -4.93 19.10 0.96
CA ARG A 144 -5.82 19.45 2.07
C ARG A 144 -7.02 18.51 2.17
N GLN A 145 -6.95 17.41 1.48
CA GLN A 145 -7.89 16.31 1.49
C GLN A 145 -7.10 15.02 1.37
N HIS A 146 -7.62 13.95 1.97
CA HIS A 146 -7.10 12.62 1.70
C HIS A 146 -7.36 12.27 0.23
N LEU A 147 -6.47 11.51 -0.42
CA LEU A 147 -6.64 11.06 -1.80
C LEU A 147 -7.90 10.19 -1.95
N LEU A 148 -8.25 9.48 -0.89
CA LEU A 148 -9.41 8.61 -0.78
C LEU A 148 -10.42 9.15 0.23
N PRO A 149 -11.69 8.75 0.17
CA PRO A 149 -12.67 9.11 1.18
C PRO A 149 -12.26 8.63 2.57
N LEU A 150 -12.16 9.56 3.52
CA LEU A 150 -11.78 9.30 4.91
C LEU A 150 -13.03 9.19 5.78
N ASP A 151 -13.19 8.03 6.45
CA ASP A 151 -14.22 7.83 7.44
C ASP A 151 -13.79 8.40 8.79
N THR A 152 -14.36 9.55 9.16
CA THR A 152 -14.06 10.23 10.43
C THR A 152 -14.77 9.64 11.63
N ASN A 153 -15.65 8.63 11.45
CA ASN A 153 -16.27 7.90 12.56
C ASN A 153 -15.35 6.82 13.12
N LEU A 154 -14.34 6.41 12.37
CA LEU A 154 -13.32 5.50 12.88
C LEU A 154 -12.38 6.21 13.85
N HIS A 155 -11.85 5.46 14.82
CA HIS A 155 -10.79 5.95 15.68
C HIS A 155 -9.50 6.15 14.85
N TRP A 156 -9.00 7.39 14.79
CA TRP A 156 -7.87 7.75 13.96
C TRP A 156 -7.09 8.95 14.52
N CYS A 157 -6.00 9.34 13.89
CA CYS A 157 -5.08 10.38 14.37
C CYS A 157 -5.77 11.64 14.91
N TYR A 158 -6.74 12.20 14.18
CA TYR A 158 -7.43 13.43 14.59
C TYR A 158 -8.78 13.21 15.29
N SER A 159 -9.02 12.00 15.79
CA SER A 159 -10.14 11.69 16.67
C SER A 159 -9.73 11.45 18.13
N LEU A 160 -8.42 11.39 18.41
CA LEU A 160 -7.90 11.28 19.77
C LEU A 160 -8.31 12.50 20.60
N HIS A 161 -8.78 12.27 21.80
CA HIS A 161 -9.12 13.36 22.72
C HIS A 161 -8.49 13.10 24.10
N GLY A 162 -8.52 14.08 25.01
CA GLY A 162 -7.78 14.08 26.26
C GLY A 162 -7.91 12.83 27.12
N GLU A 163 -9.03 12.10 27.02
CA GLU A 163 -9.24 10.84 27.74
C GLU A 163 -8.55 9.65 27.05
N HIS A 164 -8.22 9.78 25.77
CA HIS A 164 -7.68 8.72 24.92
C HIS A 164 -6.31 9.07 24.29
N SER A 165 -5.85 10.30 24.44
CA SER A 165 -4.52 10.70 24.03
C SER A 165 -3.53 10.63 25.19
N ALA A 166 -2.37 10.00 24.97
CA ALA A 166 -1.37 9.79 26.02
C ALA A 166 -0.86 11.11 26.64
N ASN A 167 -0.83 12.19 25.87
CA ASN A 167 -0.37 13.53 26.33
C ASN A 167 -1.51 14.46 26.80
N GLY A 168 -2.75 14.00 26.83
CA GLY A 168 -3.91 14.78 27.27
C GLY A 168 -4.37 15.87 26.28
N VAL A 169 -3.82 15.94 25.09
CA VAL A 169 -4.22 16.89 24.05
C VAL A 169 -5.48 16.39 23.35
N ASP A 170 -6.43 17.29 23.08
CA ASP A 170 -7.60 16.98 22.26
C ASP A 170 -7.25 17.17 20.78
N TYR A 171 -6.99 16.03 20.09
CA TYR A 171 -6.63 16.04 18.67
C TYR A 171 -7.79 16.34 17.73
N ARG A 172 -9.05 16.37 18.23
CA ARG A 172 -10.24 16.77 17.45
C ARG A 172 -10.22 18.23 16.99
N GLN A 173 -9.33 19.03 17.57
CA GLN A 173 -9.07 20.40 17.09
C GLN A 173 -8.32 20.46 15.75
N PHE A 174 -7.71 19.33 15.30
CA PHE A 174 -6.97 19.24 14.05
C PHE A 174 -7.83 18.64 12.94
N SER A 175 -7.51 18.97 11.69
CA SER A 175 -8.20 18.44 10.52
C SER A 175 -7.24 18.24 9.34
N VAL A 176 -7.57 17.33 8.41
CA VAL A 176 -6.82 17.18 7.17
C VAL A 176 -6.79 18.48 6.37
N ARG A 177 -7.89 19.23 6.39
CA ARG A 177 -8.01 20.50 5.65
C ARG A 177 -7.01 21.54 6.14
N GLU A 178 -6.74 21.61 7.42
CA GLU A 178 -5.86 22.63 8.02
C GLU A 178 -4.45 22.12 8.22
N ASN A 179 -4.31 20.88 8.66
CA ASN A 179 -3.05 20.30 9.11
C ASN A 179 -2.46 19.27 8.13
N GLY A 180 -3.25 18.83 7.11
CA GLY A 180 -2.84 17.81 6.16
C GLY A 180 -2.96 16.39 6.69
N VAL A 181 -2.56 15.41 5.88
CA VAL A 181 -2.68 13.99 6.19
C VAL A 181 -1.48 13.54 7.02
N PRO A 182 -1.71 12.96 8.21
CA PRO A 182 -0.64 12.39 9.02
C PRO A 182 -0.10 11.10 8.44
N ILE A 183 1.18 10.82 8.69
CA ILE A 183 1.86 9.55 8.39
C ILE A 183 2.59 9.04 9.63
N SER A 184 2.86 7.72 9.65
CA SER A 184 3.81 7.08 10.56
C SER A 184 4.46 5.93 9.79
N THR A 185 5.70 6.10 9.32
CA THR A 185 6.33 5.05 8.48
C THR A 185 6.84 3.92 9.35
N HIS A 186 6.45 2.69 9.03
CA HIS A 186 6.84 1.44 9.66
C HIS A 186 7.75 0.63 8.73
N LEU A 187 8.82 0.08 9.25
CA LEU A 187 9.62 -0.96 8.59
C LEU A 187 9.12 -2.33 9.06
N HIS A 188 8.23 -2.92 8.28
CA HIS A 188 7.58 -4.19 8.58
C HIS A 188 8.58 -5.35 8.62
N GLY A 189 8.68 -5.99 9.78
CA GLY A 189 9.66 -7.03 10.08
C GLY A 189 11.04 -6.49 10.47
N GLY A 190 11.22 -5.17 10.57
CA GLY A 190 12.45 -4.55 11.03
C GLY A 190 12.69 -4.73 12.54
N ASN A 191 13.93 -4.59 12.93
CA ASN A 191 14.32 -4.49 14.34
C ASN A 191 14.61 -3.03 14.64
N SER A 192 13.71 -2.36 15.35
CA SER A 192 13.76 -0.92 15.59
C SER A 192 13.38 -0.62 17.03
N ASP A 193 13.89 0.49 17.55
CA ASP A 193 13.36 1.05 18.79
C ASP A 193 11.89 1.47 18.59
N PHE A 194 11.13 1.45 19.68
CA PHE A 194 9.67 1.66 19.65
C PHE A 194 9.24 2.97 18.97
N GLN A 195 10.02 4.04 19.09
CA GLN A 195 9.72 5.33 18.45
C GLN A 195 10.01 5.34 16.95
N PHE A 196 10.76 4.38 16.43
CA PHE A 196 11.11 4.24 15.02
C PHE A 196 10.38 3.08 14.33
N ASP A 197 9.58 2.32 15.09
CA ASP A 197 8.87 1.16 14.60
C ASP A 197 7.59 1.51 13.81
N GLY A 198 7.22 2.78 13.77
CA GLY A 198 5.98 3.21 13.12
C GLY A 198 4.73 2.93 13.95
N ASN A 199 4.86 2.91 15.27
CA ASN A 199 3.70 2.82 16.16
C ASN A 199 2.66 3.88 15.75
N PRO A 200 1.37 3.54 15.68
CA PRO A 200 0.31 4.39 15.14
C PRO A 200 0.20 5.79 15.75
N GLU A 201 0.50 5.93 17.03
CA GLU A 201 0.45 7.21 17.74
C GLU A 201 1.72 8.06 17.62
N PHE A 202 2.76 7.57 16.92
CA PHE A 202 3.92 8.34 16.51
C PHE A 202 3.72 9.04 15.16
N PHE A 203 2.48 9.30 14.78
CA PHE A 203 2.18 10.01 13.55
C PHE A 203 2.68 11.45 13.56
N TYR A 204 2.83 12.02 12.37
CA TYR A 204 3.08 13.46 12.18
C TYR A 204 2.49 13.94 10.85
N SER A 205 1.93 15.13 10.89
CA SER A 205 1.36 15.82 9.74
C SER A 205 2.45 16.36 8.80
N PRO A 206 2.11 16.88 7.62
CA PRO A 206 3.07 17.54 6.75
C PRO A 206 3.88 18.61 7.49
N TYR A 207 5.19 18.57 7.27
CA TYR A 207 6.17 19.43 7.93
C TYR A 207 6.15 19.34 9.47
N ALA A 208 5.59 18.25 10.03
CA ALA A 208 5.45 18.01 11.46
C ALA A 208 4.75 19.14 12.23
N THR A 209 3.76 19.79 11.62
CA THR A 209 2.96 20.84 12.27
C THR A 209 2.10 20.28 13.40
N VAL A 210 1.61 19.04 13.26
CA VAL A 210 0.97 18.25 14.32
C VAL A 210 1.77 16.97 14.48
N LYS A 211 1.99 16.56 15.71
CA LYS A 211 2.70 15.33 16.09
C LYS A 211 1.83 14.51 17.00
N GLY A 212 1.89 13.18 16.84
CA GLY A 212 1.15 12.26 17.67
C GLY A 212 1.57 12.31 19.15
N PRO A 213 0.70 11.84 20.04
CA PRO A 213 0.89 12.04 21.49
C PRO A 213 2.12 11.34 22.07
N GLN A 214 2.59 10.27 21.45
CA GLN A 214 3.70 9.48 21.97
C GLN A 214 5.06 10.21 21.84
N TRP A 215 5.19 11.16 20.94
CA TRP A 215 6.43 11.95 20.79
C TRP A 215 6.78 12.77 22.03
N ASP A 216 5.80 13.11 22.84
CA ASP A 216 6.01 13.89 24.07
C ASP A 216 6.71 13.10 25.18
N PHE A 217 6.79 11.75 25.03
CA PHE A 217 7.43 10.85 25.98
C PHE A 217 8.81 10.33 25.51
N VAL A 218 9.25 10.75 24.35
CA VAL A 218 10.56 10.38 23.81
C VAL A 218 11.61 11.38 24.24
N GLU A 219 12.74 10.92 24.74
CA GLU A 219 13.89 11.78 25.03
C GLU A 219 14.33 12.48 23.73
N GLY A 220 14.47 13.81 23.76
CA GLY A 220 14.73 14.62 22.56
C GLY A 220 13.50 14.95 21.73
N GLY A 221 12.33 14.41 22.03
CA GLY A 221 11.07 14.71 21.38
C GLY A 221 10.95 14.17 19.95
N PHE A 222 10.23 14.86 19.11
CA PHE A 222 9.98 14.46 17.73
C PHE A 222 11.24 14.44 16.86
N THR A 223 11.35 13.39 16.05
CA THR A 223 12.30 13.33 14.94
C THR A 223 11.68 12.68 13.72
N ASP A 224 12.06 13.15 12.52
CA ASP A 224 11.75 12.52 11.24
C ASP A 224 12.90 11.60 10.75
N ARG A 225 13.93 11.39 11.59
CA ARG A 225 15.09 10.55 11.33
C ARG A 225 14.99 9.27 12.13
N PHE A 226 14.71 8.18 11.44
CA PHE A 226 14.49 6.87 12.02
C PHE A 226 15.74 6.03 11.88
N HIS A 227 16.03 5.24 12.89
CA HIS A 227 17.16 4.31 12.97
C HIS A 227 16.63 2.88 12.85
N TYR A 228 17.19 2.12 11.94
CA TYR A 228 16.85 0.71 11.74
C TYR A 228 18.08 -0.15 11.98
N ASN A 229 17.99 -1.12 12.88
CA ASN A 229 19.07 -2.02 13.22
C ASN A 229 19.30 -3.02 12.08
N ASN A 230 20.55 -3.16 11.65
CA ASN A 230 21.00 -4.05 10.59
C ASN A 230 21.69 -5.32 11.12
N ALA A 231 21.75 -5.53 12.45
CA ALA A 231 22.30 -6.75 13.03
C ALA A 231 21.30 -7.91 12.93
N VAL A 232 20.83 -8.16 11.72
CA VAL A 232 19.85 -9.20 11.36
C VAL A 232 20.36 -9.97 10.15
N PRO A 233 19.97 -11.26 9.97
CA PRO A 233 20.27 -12.02 8.76
C PRO A 233 19.68 -11.36 7.51
N ALA A 234 20.17 -11.78 6.35
CA ALA A 234 19.58 -11.36 5.07
C ALA A 234 18.09 -11.69 5.04
N ASN A 235 17.30 -10.69 4.70
CA ASN A 235 15.84 -10.79 4.69
C ASN A 235 15.22 -9.92 3.60
N HIS A 236 13.90 -10.02 3.47
CA HIS A 236 13.10 -9.21 2.60
C HIS A 236 11.99 -8.56 3.42
N LEU A 237 12.18 -7.32 3.78
CA LEU A 237 11.25 -6.49 4.51
C LEU A 237 10.54 -5.53 3.55
N TRP A 238 9.58 -4.80 4.07
CA TRP A 238 8.95 -3.70 3.35
C TRP A 238 8.60 -2.56 4.30
N TYR A 239 8.58 -1.35 3.80
CA TYR A 239 8.18 -0.17 4.56
C TYR A 239 6.84 0.36 4.05
N HIS A 240 6.00 0.79 4.97
CA HIS A 240 4.68 1.31 4.66
C HIS A 240 4.18 2.28 5.73
N ASP A 241 3.10 2.98 5.44
CA ASP A 241 2.45 3.83 6.44
C ASP A 241 1.74 3.00 7.52
N HIS A 242 1.73 3.52 8.73
CA HIS A 242 1.08 2.89 9.89
C HIS A 242 0.30 3.90 10.77
N ALA A 243 -0.05 5.08 10.24
CA ALA A 243 -0.75 6.11 10.99
C ALA A 243 -2.11 5.63 11.52
N LEU A 244 -2.43 5.97 12.77
CA LEU A 244 -3.60 5.49 13.50
C LEU A 244 -4.90 5.64 12.70
N GLY A 245 -5.60 4.52 12.49
CA GLY A 245 -6.93 4.45 11.88
C GLY A 245 -6.99 4.71 10.38
N ILE A 246 -5.89 5.17 9.76
CA ILE A 246 -5.81 5.47 8.32
C ILE A 246 -4.74 4.68 7.57
N THR A 247 -4.06 3.76 8.24
CA THR A 247 -3.04 2.87 7.62
C THR A 247 -3.56 2.26 6.32
N ARG A 248 -4.75 1.64 6.34
CA ARG A 248 -5.36 1.03 5.17
C ARG A 248 -5.51 2.00 3.99
N LEU A 249 -5.86 3.25 4.26
CA LEU A 249 -6.05 4.26 3.21
C LEU A 249 -4.71 4.81 2.71
N ASN A 250 -3.77 5.09 3.61
CA ASN A 250 -2.45 5.60 3.25
C ASN A 250 -1.65 4.56 2.43
N VAL A 251 -1.68 3.28 2.82
CA VAL A 251 -1.06 2.17 2.07
C VAL A 251 -1.78 1.95 0.73
N TYR A 252 -3.11 2.01 0.71
CA TYR A 252 -3.88 1.90 -0.51
C TYR A 252 -3.59 3.06 -1.48
N ALA A 253 -3.40 4.27 -0.98
CA ALA A 253 -3.04 5.44 -1.77
C ALA A 253 -1.65 5.32 -2.42
N GLY A 254 -0.78 4.41 -1.91
CA GLY A 254 0.51 4.11 -2.52
C GLY A 254 1.71 4.13 -1.56
N LEU A 255 1.49 4.31 -0.25
CA LEU A 255 2.59 4.40 0.71
C LEU A 255 3.11 3.02 1.11
N ALA A 256 3.86 2.40 0.21
CA ALA A 256 4.57 1.13 0.40
C ALA A 256 5.84 1.08 -0.45
N GLY A 257 6.87 0.35 0.00
CA GLY A 257 8.10 0.08 -0.74
C GLY A 257 8.89 -1.06 -0.11
N GLN A 258 9.91 -1.55 -0.78
CA GLN A 258 10.66 -2.74 -0.36
C GLN A 258 11.97 -2.37 0.31
N TYR A 259 12.41 -3.21 1.27
CA TYR A 259 13.65 -3.07 2.00
C TYR A 259 14.37 -4.42 2.07
N PHE A 260 15.63 -4.46 1.70
CA PHE A 260 16.45 -5.66 1.70
C PHE A 260 17.66 -5.50 2.61
N VAL A 261 17.86 -6.47 3.47
CA VAL A 261 19.15 -6.68 4.13
C VAL A 261 19.89 -7.81 3.42
N ARG A 262 21.15 -7.59 3.08
CA ARG A 262 22.05 -8.59 2.50
C ARG A 262 23.05 -9.04 3.55
N ASP A 263 23.48 -10.29 3.47
CA ASP A 263 24.52 -10.85 4.34
C ASP A 263 25.56 -11.64 3.55
N GLU A 264 26.43 -12.36 4.23
CA GLU A 264 27.48 -13.18 3.63
C GLU A 264 26.94 -14.37 2.83
N PHE A 265 25.71 -14.82 3.05
CA PHE A 265 25.05 -15.93 2.33
C PHE A 265 24.19 -15.43 1.18
N ASP A 266 23.44 -14.37 1.40
CA ASP A 266 22.58 -13.70 0.43
C ASP A 266 23.15 -12.34 0.05
N THR A 267 24.25 -12.37 -0.68
CA THR A 267 25.01 -11.13 -1.01
C THR A 267 24.30 -10.24 -2.04
N GLY A 268 23.28 -10.75 -2.72
CA GLY A 268 22.68 -10.09 -3.88
C GLY A 268 23.58 -10.08 -5.14
N ARG A 269 24.68 -10.81 -5.13
CA ARG A 269 25.66 -10.94 -6.22
C ARG A 269 25.63 -12.36 -6.81
N GLN A 270 26.09 -12.50 -8.06
CA GLN A 270 26.12 -13.79 -8.73
C GLN A 270 27.11 -14.79 -8.09
N ASP A 271 28.13 -14.29 -7.43
CA ASP A 271 29.21 -15.05 -6.77
C ASP A 271 28.91 -15.35 -5.28
N ASN A 272 27.64 -15.47 -4.90
CA ASN A 272 27.27 -15.79 -3.52
C ASN A 272 27.50 -17.28 -3.17
N PRO A 273 27.77 -17.60 -1.89
CA PRO A 273 28.12 -18.96 -1.45
C PRO A 273 27.04 -20.01 -1.69
N LEU A 274 25.78 -19.61 -1.77
CA LEU A 274 24.65 -20.49 -1.95
C LEU A 274 24.23 -20.64 -3.42
N ASN A 275 24.95 -20.02 -4.37
CA ASN A 275 24.61 -19.98 -5.79
C ASN A 275 23.17 -19.51 -6.06
N LEU A 276 22.65 -18.63 -5.21
CA LEU A 276 21.32 -18.06 -5.40
C LEU A 276 21.32 -17.12 -6.61
N PRO A 277 20.28 -17.16 -7.45
CA PRO A 277 20.12 -16.17 -8.51
C PRO A 277 20.11 -14.74 -7.91
N ALA A 278 20.95 -13.86 -8.46
CA ALA A 278 21.00 -12.43 -8.15
C ALA A 278 20.55 -11.62 -9.37
N TYR A 279 20.35 -10.30 -9.21
CA TYR A 279 19.94 -9.45 -10.33
C TYR A 279 20.81 -9.70 -11.58
N PRO A 280 20.23 -9.82 -12.80
CA PRO A 280 18.82 -9.61 -13.14
C PRO A 280 17.91 -10.84 -12.96
N TYR A 281 18.39 -11.94 -12.42
CA TYR A 281 17.66 -13.20 -12.25
C TYR A 281 17.02 -13.35 -10.85
N GLU A 282 17.19 -12.35 -10.02
CA GLU A 282 16.42 -12.13 -8.79
C GLU A 282 15.34 -11.08 -9.07
N LEU A 283 14.09 -11.46 -8.88
CA LEU A 283 12.91 -10.64 -9.14
C LEU A 283 12.21 -10.35 -7.81
N ALA A 284 11.89 -9.10 -7.56
CA ALA A 284 11.21 -8.69 -6.33
C ALA A 284 9.91 -7.95 -6.64
N TYR A 285 8.80 -8.50 -6.14
CA TYR A 285 7.45 -8.05 -6.45
C TYR A 285 6.63 -7.81 -5.19
N LEU A 286 6.08 -6.61 -5.08
CA LEU A 286 5.01 -6.25 -4.16
C LEU A 286 3.68 -6.42 -4.90
N ILE A 287 2.86 -7.37 -4.44
CA ILE A 287 1.55 -7.67 -5.02
C ILE A 287 0.49 -6.98 -4.17
N GLN A 288 -0.38 -6.24 -4.82
CA GLN A 288 -1.49 -5.52 -4.19
C GLN A 288 -2.75 -5.69 -5.04
N ASP A 289 -3.90 -5.49 -4.43
CA ASP A 289 -5.16 -5.41 -5.16
C ASP A 289 -5.77 -4.03 -5.04
N ARG A 290 -6.37 -3.54 -6.10
CA ARG A 290 -6.95 -2.20 -6.20
C ARG A 290 -8.26 -2.24 -6.95
N MET A 291 -9.07 -1.20 -6.74
CA MET A 291 -10.16 -0.83 -7.63
C MET A 291 -9.88 0.55 -8.22
N PHE A 292 -10.36 0.78 -9.42
CA PHE A 292 -10.17 2.05 -10.12
C PHE A 292 -11.50 2.54 -10.70
N THR A 293 -11.61 3.84 -10.87
CA THR A 293 -12.70 4.42 -11.67
C THR A 293 -12.42 4.24 -13.17
N GLU A 294 -13.43 4.39 -14.01
CA GLU A 294 -13.26 4.38 -15.48
C GLU A 294 -12.31 5.49 -16.00
N LYS A 295 -12.03 6.50 -15.16
CA LYS A 295 -11.11 7.60 -15.46
C LYS A 295 -9.70 7.36 -14.96
N GLY A 296 -9.44 6.22 -14.30
CA GLY A 296 -8.14 5.81 -13.81
C GLY A 296 -7.80 6.26 -12.38
N ALA A 297 -8.70 6.94 -11.69
CA ALA A 297 -8.48 7.26 -10.27
C ALA A 297 -8.62 6.01 -9.39
N LEU A 298 -7.87 5.95 -8.28
CA LEU A 298 -8.09 4.94 -7.25
C LEU A 298 -9.51 5.06 -6.71
N PHE A 299 -10.12 3.92 -6.44
CA PHE A 299 -11.39 3.82 -5.75
C PHE A 299 -11.24 2.95 -4.52
N TYR A 300 -11.66 3.49 -3.37
CA TYR A 300 -11.76 2.77 -2.10
C TYR A 300 -13.08 3.15 -1.43
N PRO A 301 -13.91 2.16 -1.08
CA PRO A 301 -15.23 2.40 -0.55
C PRO A 301 -15.19 2.64 0.97
N ALA A 302 -14.70 3.76 1.41
CA ALA A 302 -14.51 4.07 2.83
C ALA A 302 -14.91 5.51 3.13
N PHE A 303 -16.17 5.87 2.88
CA PHE A 303 -16.74 7.16 3.26
C PHE A 303 -18.12 7.00 3.90
N PRO A 304 -18.48 7.87 4.84
CA PRO A 304 -19.76 7.81 5.53
C PRO A 304 -20.93 7.89 4.57
N GLY A 305 -21.93 7.02 4.77
CA GLY A 305 -23.16 7.00 3.98
C GLY A 305 -23.00 6.49 2.54
N ASP A 306 -21.91 5.75 2.23
CA ASP A 306 -21.78 5.10 0.91
C ASP A 306 -22.91 4.09 0.69
N PRO A 307 -23.81 4.32 -0.30
CA PRO A 307 -24.91 3.42 -0.57
C PRO A 307 -24.48 2.00 -0.95
N ALA A 308 -23.26 1.83 -1.49
CA ALA A 308 -22.72 0.51 -1.85
C ALA A 308 -22.52 -0.42 -0.65
N TYR A 309 -22.50 0.14 0.56
CA TYR A 309 -22.28 -0.61 1.80
C TYR A 309 -23.45 -0.55 2.78
N ALA A 310 -24.51 0.18 2.44
CA ALA A 310 -25.69 0.25 3.29
C ALA A 310 -26.26 -1.14 3.61
N ASP A 311 -26.30 -2.03 2.63
CA ASP A 311 -26.75 -3.41 2.81
C ASP A 311 -25.81 -4.24 3.69
N PHE A 312 -24.52 -3.97 3.64
CA PHE A 312 -23.53 -4.66 4.48
C PHE A 312 -23.69 -4.25 5.95
N ILE A 313 -23.78 -2.95 6.21
CA ILE A 313 -23.94 -2.42 7.59
C ILE A 313 -25.31 -2.80 8.15
N THR A 314 -26.36 -2.75 7.33
CA THR A 314 -27.72 -3.08 7.77
C THR A 314 -28.02 -4.58 7.73
N GLY A 315 -27.41 -5.34 6.80
CA GLY A 315 -27.59 -6.79 6.65
C GLY A 315 -27.06 -7.59 7.84
N GLU A 316 -26.06 -7.07 8.54
CA GLU A 316 -25.57 -7.64 9.79
C GLU A 316 -26.41 -7.24 11.02
N GLY A 317 -27.47 -6.48 10.85
CA GLY A 317 -28.36 -6.07 11.94
C GLY A 317 -27.78 -5.05 12.89
N ALA A 318 -26.67 -4.41 12.54
CA ALA A 318 -26.06 -3.37 13.33
C ALA A 318 -26.87 -2.08 13.25
N ILE A 319 -27.73 -1.83 14.22
CA ILE A 319 -28.34 -0.52 14.43
C ILE A 319 -27.31 0.35 15.15
N LEU A 320 -26.70 1.26 14.41
CA LEU A 320 -25.75 2.22 14.98
C LEU A 320 -26.50 3.41 15.55
N PRO A 321 -26.33 3.71 16.85
CA PRO A 321 -27.02 4.82 17.50
C PRO A 321 -26.63 6.15 16.84
N PRO A 322 -27.59 6.97 16.35
CA PRO A 322 -27.30 8.27 15.71
C PRO A 322 -26.53 9.24 16.59
N GLU A 323 -26.70 9.16 17.90
CA GLU A 323 -25.99 9.98 18.89
C GLU A 323 -24.49 9.67 18.95
N LEU A 324 -24.09 8.43 18.64
CA LEU A 324 -22.70 8.00 18.58
C LEU A 324 -22.13 8.10 17.16
N PHE A 325 -23.01 7.97 16.16
CA PHE A 325 -22.64 7.96 14.75
C PHE A 325 -23.51 8.94 13.95
N PRO A 326 -23.35 10.24 14.16
CA PRO A 326 -24.24 11.25 13.54
C PRO A 326 -24.18 11.27 12.01
N ASN A 327 -23.13 10.70 11.41
CA ASN A 327 -22.94 10.62 9.97
C ASN A 327 -23.19 9.19 9.41
N GLY A 328 -23.81 8.30 10.18
CA GLY A 328 -24.20 6.96 9.73
C GLY A 328 -23.29 5.82 10.15
N GLY A 329 -22.25 6.05 10.93
CA GLY A 329 -21.34 5.01 11.45
C GLY A 329 -20.20 4.64 10.49
N PRO A 330 -19.34 3.69 10.87
CA PRO A 330 -18.21 3.26 10.07
C PRO A 330 -18.66 2.64 8.75
N THR A 331 -18.07 3.08 7.66
CA THR A 331 -18.33 2.59 6.30
C THR A 331 -17.20 1.73 5.75
N ALA A 332 -16.09 1.65 6.49
CA ALA A 332 -14.99 0.77 6.14
C ALA A 332 -15.45 -0.69 6.18
N LEU A 333 -15.21 -1.42 5.09
CA LEU A 333 -15.40 -2.86 5.09
C LEU A 333 -14.42 -3.51 6.06
N ALA A 334 -14.88 -4.55 6.77
CA ALA A 334 -14.01 -5.41 7.56
C ALA A 334 -12.95 -6.07 6.67
N GLU A 335 -13.33 -6.41 5.43
CA GLU A 335 -12.45 -6.97 4.41
C GLU A 335 -12.70 -6.29 3.06
N PHE A 336 -11.61 -5.82 2.44
CA PHE A 336 -11.64 -5.24 1.09
C PHE A 336 -10.89 -6.15 0.12
N PHE A 337 -11.52 -6.45 -1.02
CA PHE A 337 -10.94 -7.23 -2.09
C PHE A 337 -11.02 -6.45 -3.41
N GLY A 338 -9.91 -5.89 -3.84
CA GLY A 338 -9.80 -5.21 -5.12
C GLY A 338 -9.96 -6.16 -6.31
N ASP A 339 -10.41 -5.66 -7.43
CA ASP A 339 -10.67 -6.44 -8.65
C ASP A 339 -9.56 -6.32 -9.71
N HIS A 340 -8.53 -5.51 -9.45
CA HIS A 340 -7.33 -5.38 -10.28
C HIS A 340 -6.11 -5.79 -9.45
N ILE A 341 -5.42 -6.84 -9.85
CA ILE A 341 -4.13 -7.21 -9.25
C ILE A 341 -3.04 -6.30 -9.81
N VAL A 342 -2.28 -5.71 -8.92
CA VAL A 342 -1.21 -4.76 -9.21
C VAL A 342 0.12 -5.32 -8.70
N VAL A 343 1.13 -5.39 -9.55
CA VAL A 343 2.47 -5.82 -9.18
C VAL A 343 3.44 -4.68 -9.45
N ASN A 344 4.12 -4.21 -8.40
CA ASN A 344 5.02 -3.06 -8.45
C ASN A 344 4.42 -1.88 -9.24
N GLY A 345 3.15 -1.54 -8.97
CA GLY A 345 2.45 -0.40 -9.57
C GLY A 345 1.91 -0.62 -11.00
N LYS A 346 1.93 -1.86 -11.51
CA LYS A 346 1.36 -2.23 -12.82
C LYS A 346 0.26 -3.27 -12.68
N ILE A 347 -0.87 -3.09 -13.41
CA ILE A 347 -1.96 -4.07 -13.44
C ILE A 347 -1.55 -5.29 -14.26
N TRP A 348 -1.71 -6.49 -13.72
CA TRP A 348 -1.43 -7.79 -14.38
C TRP A 348 -0.23 -7.74 -15.33
N PRO A 349 0.97 -7.33 -14.87
CA PRO A 349 2.11 -7.22 -15.76
C PRO A 349 2.69 -8.58 -16.09
N LYS A 350 3.64 -8.61 -17.02
CA LYS A 350 4.46 -9.77 -17.37
C LYS A 350 5.94 -9.51 -17.08
N ALA A 351 6.71 -10.57 -16.88
CA ALA A 351 8.17 -10.54 -16.93
C ALA A 351 8.67 -11.37 -18.12
N ASN A 352 9.62 -10.84 -18.86
CA ASN A 352 10.34 -11.64 -19.86
C ASN A 352 11.43 -12.43 -19.14
N VAL A 353 11.41 -13.75 -19.28
CA VAL A 353 12.35 -14.65 -18.61
C VAL A 353 13.09 -15.52 -19.63
N GLU A 354 14.33 -15.83 -19.32
CA GLU A 354 15.15 -16.80 -20.04
C GLU A 354 14.89 -18.22 -19.53
N THR A 355 15.30 -19.24 -20.25
CA THR A 355 15.23 -20.64 -19.81
C THR A 355 16.33 -20.93 -18.79
N ARG A 356 16.09 -20.56 -17.53
CA ARG A 356 17.02 -20.74 -16.41
C ARG A 356 16.31 -20.62 -15.06
N HIS A 357 17.02 -20.81 -13.97
CA HIS A 357 16.50 -20.61 -12.61
C HIS A 357 16.41 -19.13 -12.30
N TYR A 358 15.31 -18.77 -11.66
CA TYR A 358 15.04 -17.45 -11.10
C TYR A 358 14.78 -17.57 -9.61
N ARG A 359 15.16 -16.55 -8.88
CA ARG A 359 14.72 -16.33 -7.52
C ARG A 359 13.64 -15.25 -7.52
N VAL A 360 12.46 -15.59 -6.99
CA VAL A 360 11.35 -14.65 -6.94
C VAL A 360 11.06 -14.32 -5.47
N ARG A 361 11.05 -13.04 -5.14
CA ARG A 361 10.67 -12.51 -3.83
C ARG A 361 9.31 -11.87 -3.95
N LEU A 362 8.39 -12.25 -3.07
CA LEU A 362 7.00 -11.83 -3.12
C LEU A 362 6.59 -11.24 -1.78
N VAL A 363 6.00 -10.05 -1.81
CA VAL A 363 5.33 -9.41 -0.66
C VAL A 363 3.86 -9.31 -0.99
N ASN A 364 3.01 -9.79 -0.09
CA ASN A 364 1.57 -9.54 -0.15
C ASN A 364 1.27 -8.22 0.56
N GLY A 365 1.02 -7.18 -0.22
CA GLY A 365 0.63 -5.85 0.27
C GLY A 365 -0.84 -5.53 0.02
N CYS A 366 -1.71 -6.53 -0.12
CA CYS A 366 -3.16 -6.37 -0.19
C CYS A 366 -3.74 -5.99 1.17
N ASP A 367 -4.90 -5.33 1.19
CA ASP A 367 -5.57 -4.97 2.44
C ASP A 367 -6.06 -6.22 3.20
N ALA A 368 -6.80 -7.11 2.54
CA ALA A 368 -7.39 -8.29 3.17
C ALA A 368 -7.20 -9.59 2.38
N ARG A 369 -6.70 -9.51 1.15
CA ARG A 369 -6.61 -10.68 0.27
C ARG A 369 -5.47 -11.61 0.66
N PHE A 370 -5.78 -12.89 0.90
CA PHE A 370 -4.80 -13.96 0.89
C PHE A 370 -4.29 -14.23 -0.53
N MET A 371 -3.01 -14.56 -0.66
CA MET A 371 -2.40 -14.96 -1.91
C MET A 371 -2.01 -16.44 -1.84
N VAL A 372 -2.71 -17.27 -2.61
CA VAL A 372 -2.31 -18.64 -2.89
C VAL A 372 -1.75 -18.68 -4.31
N LEU A 373 -0.44 -18.82 -4.42
CA LEU A 373 0.28 -18.66 -5.68
C LEU A 373 0.80 -19.99 -6.18
N GLN A 374 0.71 -20.19 -7.50
CA GLN A 374 1.32 -21.33 -8.19
C GLN A 374 1.83 -20.88 -9.57
N PHE A 375 2.86 -21.54 -10.06
CA PHE A 375 3.31 -21.39 -11.43
C PHE A 375 2.67 -22.47 -12.30
N VAL A 376 2.04 -22.09 -13.39
CA VAL A 376 1.44 -23.02 -14.35
C VAL A 376 1.93 -22.70 -15.76
N ALA A 377 2.20 -23.75 -16.56
CA ALA A 377 2.47 -23.57 -17.97
C ALA A 377 1.17 -23.22 -18.70
N VAL A 378 1.19 -22.20 -19.53
CA VAL A 378 0.05 -21.81 -20.37
C VAL A 378 0.48 -21.70 -21.83
N ALA A 379 -0.44 -21.92 -22.76
CA ALA A 379 -0.16 -21.70 -24.18
C ALA A 379 0.10 -20.20 -24.44
N THR A 380 0.95 -19.89 -25.40
CA THR A 380 1.47 -18.54 -25.68
C THR A 380 0.42 -17.48 -25.96
N HIS A 381 -0.80 -17.84 -26.27
CA HIS A 381 -1.92 -16.94 -26.57
C HIS A 381 -3.02 -16.92 -25.47
N VAL A 382 -2.80 -17.63 -24.36
CA VAL A 382 -3.74 -17.61 -23.23
C VAL A 382 -3.39 -16.41 -22.35
N THR A 383 -4.31 -15.47 -22.24
CA THR A 383 -4.15 -14.23 -21.44
C THR A 383 -4.91 -14.30 -20.12
N ASP A 384 -5.73 -15.32 -19.91
CA ASP A 384 -6.50 -15.57 -18.71
C ASP A 384 -5.95 -16.79 -17.96
N PRO A 385 -5.34 -16.64 -16.79
CA PRO A 385 -4.81 -17.75 -16.00
C PRO A 385 -5.89 -18.68 -15.43
N GLU A 386 -7.15 -18.26 -15.37
CA GLU A 386 -8.29 -19.11 -15.00
C GLU A 386 -8.81 -19.92 -16.19
N HIS A 387 -8.21 -19.74 -17.36
CA HIS A 387 -8.63 -20.45 -18.55
C HIS A 387 -8.42 -21.97 -18.40
N PRO A 388 -9.40 -22.81 -18.82
CA PRO A 388 -9.33 -24.28 -18.67
C PRO A 388 -8.13 -24.96 -19.35
N SER A 389 -7.42 -24.26 -20.25
CA SER A 389 -6.23 -24.75 -20.95
C SER A 389 -4.92 -24.46 -20.19
N ALA A 390 -4.96 -23.91 -18.96
CA ALA A 390 -3.78 -23.83 -18.13
C ALA A 390 -3.19 -25.22 -17.89
N GLY A 391 -1.88 -25.37 -18.10
CA GLY A 391 -1.19 -26.65 -17.96
C GLY A 391 -0.97 -27.06 -16.51
N ALA A 392 -0.22 -28.14 -16.33
CA ALA A 392 0.14 -28.60 -14.98
C ALA A 392 0.97 -27.55 -14.21
N PRO A 393 0.84 -27.50 -12.88
CA PRO A 393 1.68 -26.65 -12.05
C PRO A 393 3.16 -26.95 -12.25
N LEU A 394 3.97 -25.89 -12.33
CA LEU A 394 5.43 -25.99 -12.38
C LEU A 394 5.97 -26.05 -10.94
N PRO A 395 6.95 -26.94 -10.66
CA PRO A 395 7.52 -27.03 -9.33
C PRO A 395 8.38 -25.80 -9.02
N PHE A 396 8.41 -25.41 -7.74
CA PHE A 396 9.32 -24.41 -7.20
C PHE A 396 9.70 -24.76 -5.76
N TRP A 397 10.77 -24.17 -5.28
CA TRP A 397 11.24 -24.31 -3.90
C TRP A 397 10.98 -23.02 -3.13
N VAL A 398 10.37 -23.15 -1.96
CA VAL A 398 10.33 -22.06 -0.98
C VAL A 398 11.62 -22.10 -0.18
N ILE A 399 12.46 -21.09 -0.34
CA ILE A 399 13.80 -21.02 0.27
C ILE A 399 13.91 -19.99 1.39
N GLY A 400 12.83 -19.27 1.66
CA GLY A 400 12.82 -18.27 2.70
C GLY A 400 11.42 -17.70 2.94
N SER A 401 11.29 -16.95 4.02
CA SER A 401 10.12 -16.16 4.41
C SER A 401 10.58 -14.79 4.89
N ASP A 402 9.71 -14.03 5.54
CA ASP A 402 9.93 -12.63 5.96
C ASP A 402 11.30 -12.40 6.62
N GLN A 403 11.69 -13.26 7.55
CA GLN A 403 12.89 -13.11 8.36
C GLN A 403 14.15 -13.74 7.75
N GLY A 404 14.08 -14.17 6.48
CA GLY A 404 15.24 -14.61 5.73
C GLY A 404 15.19 -16.04 5.19
N LEU A 405 16.39 -16.57 4.89
CA LEU A 405 16.55 -17.91 4.34
C LEU A 405 16.17 -18.99 5.34
N GLY A 406 15.50 -20.01 4.86
CA GLY A 406 15.14 -21.20 5.61
C GLY A 406 15.51 -22.49 4.87
N THR A 407 15.22 -23.62 5.49
CA THR A 407 15.36 -24.92 4.81
C THR A 407 14.42 -24.98 3.62
N PRO A 408 14.89 -25.31 2.41
CA PRO A 408 14.06 -25.45 1.21
C PRO A 408 12.92 -26.46 1.42
N ARG A 409 11.72 -26.09 0.98
CA ARG A 409 10.50 -26.90 1.07
C ARG A 409 9.76 -26.94 -0.26
#